data_3ac84b1930f3dc3d164fa010eec73876
#
_entry.id   3ac84b1930f3dc3d164fa010eec73876
#
_cell.length_a   1.000
_cell.length_b   1.000
_cell.length_c   1.000
_cell.angle_alpha   90.00
_cell.angle_beta   90.00
_cell.angle_gamma   90.00
#
_symmetry.space_group_name_H-M   'P 1'
#
loop_
_entity.id
_entity.type
_entity.pdbx_description
1 polymer ?
#
loop_
_entity_poly.entity_id
_entity_poly.type
_entity_poly.pdbx_seq_one_letter_code
_entity_poly.pdbx_strand_id
1 'polypeptide(L)'
;MRVAGVLQGRRLRGDTPPETGAGATVADVRFESSRALGDVWALTELWDELGFGELRRVFGRTRSRIDVEALVRLMVLNRLCDPTSKLGVLRWLQTVALPRFAPKEVTHQQLLRAMDALVEHQDRVQAALAGLLRPLIDQDLSVVFYDMTTIGVEGETELAGDLRQFGMSKDGGIRRQFMLGVVQTAEGLPLTHRVWEVSLFGIKEPAIFGT
;
A
#
# COMPACT_ATOMS: atom_id res chain seq x y z
N MET A 1 21.26 -7.21 15.78
CA MET A 1 20.63 -6.13 15.01
C MET A 1 21.74 -5.37 14.28
N ARG A 2 21.95 -5.64 12.98
CA ARG A 2 22.96 -4.94 12.19
C ARG A 2 22.28 -3.74 11.53
N VAL A 3 22.58 -2.55 12.03
CA VAL A 3 22.20 -1.30 11.42
C VAL A 3 23.11 -1.09 10.22
N ALA A 4 22.58 -1.18 9.00
CA ALA A 4 23.32 -0.75 7.81
C ALA A 4 23.42 0.76 7.86
N GLY A 5 24.58 1.29 8.25
CA GLY A 5 24.82 2.72 8.34
C GLY A 5 24.77 3.36 6.96
N VAL A 6 23.82 4.27 6.76
CA VAL A 6 23.82 5.18 5.61
C VAL A 6 24.71 6.36 5.99
N LEU A 7 25.96 6.37 5.50
CA LEU A 7 26.82 7.53 5.56
C LEU A 7 26.67 8.32 4.24
N GLN A 8 25.98 9.47 4.31
CA GLN A 8 26.02 10.46 3.23
C GLN A 8 27.37 11.17 3.26
N GLY A 9 28.31 10.72 2.42
CA GLY A 9 29.58 11.37 2.20
C GLY A 9 29.45 12.62 1.34
N ARG A 10 29.45 13.81 1.97
CA ARG A 10 29.65 15.08 1.29
C ARG A 10 31.13 15.19 0.88
N ARG A 11 31.43 15.17 -0.42
CA ARG A 11 32.79 15.51 -0.91
C ARG A 11 33.08 16.97 -0.62
N LEU A 12 33.95 17.25 0.32
CA LEU A 12 34.63 18.54 0.41
C LEU A 12 35.80 18.52 -0.57
N ARG A 13 35.86 19.53 -1.42
CA ARG A 13 36.92 19.74 -2.39
C ARG A 13 38.10 20.41 -1.66
N GLY A 14 39.25 19.79 -1.75
CA GLY A 14 40.55 20.42 -1.58
C GLY A 14 41.02 20.64 -0.15
N ASP A 15 41.79 19.71 0.37
CA ASP A 15 42.96 20.03 1.18
C ASP A 15 43.92 18.83 1.14
N THR A 16 45.15 19.14 0.85
CA THR A 16 46.28 18.22 0.84
C THR A 16 46.50 17.67 2.25
N PRO A 17 46.61 16.33 2.46
CA PRO A 17 46.83 15.82 3.78
C PRO A 17 48.30 16.10 4.23
N PRO A 18 48.51 16.43 5.52
CA PRO A 18 49.85 16.45 6.09
C PRO A 18 50.36 15.02 6.21
N GLU A 19 51.52 14.76 5.67
CA GLU A 19 52.28 13.57 5.94
C GLU A 19 52.68 13.56 7.43
N THR A 20 52.22 12.57 8.17
CA THR A 20 53.01 11.88 9.25
C THR A 20 52.11 10.98 10.08
N GLY A 21 52.58 9.76 10.29
CA GLY A 21 52.09 8.90 11.37
C GLY A 21 51.59 7.53 10.88
N ALA A 22 52.45 6.56 11.06
CA ALA A 22 52.18 5.15 10.83
C ALA A 22 50.88 4.64 11.47
N GLY A 23 50.09 3.91 10.70
CA GLY A 23 49.26 2.84 11.22
C GLY A 23 47.79 3.15 11.46
N ALA A 24 47.03 3.11 10.45
CA ALA A 24 45.72 2.43 10.34
C ALA A 24 45.37 2.48 8.85
N THR A 25 45.55 1.40 8.16
CA THR A 25 44.94 1.21 6.85
C THR A 25 43.45 1.41 7.03
N VAL A 26 42.96 2.56 6.59
CA VAL A 26 41.53 2.76 6.37
C VAL A 26 41.12 1.63 5.46
N ALA A 27 40.35 0.69 5.99
CA ALA A 27 39.80 -0.40 5.19
C ALA A 27 39.16 0.23 3.97
N ASP A 28 39.48 -0.27 2.79
CA ASP A 28 38.99 0.23 1.53
C ASP A 28 37.48 0.12 1.51
N VAL A 29 36.77 1.22 1.81
CA VAL A 29 35.31 1.26 1.92
C VAL A 29 34.75 1.32 0.51
N ARG A 30 34.21 0.19 0.06
CA ARG A 30 33.53 0.08 -1.22
C ARG A 30 32.05 0.33 -1.05
N PHE A 31 31.53 1.36 -1.71
CA PHE A 31 30.08 1.61 -1.79
C PHE A 31 29.47 0.67 -2.84
N GLU A 32 28.57 -0.23 -2.40
CA GLU A 32 27.86 -1.16 -3.29
C GLU A 32 26.52 -0.61 -3.77
N SER A 33 25.76 0.04 -2.90
CA SER A 33 24.48 0.65 -3.25
C SER A 33 24.04 1.69 -2.23
N SER A 34 23.18 2.62 -2.67
CA SER A 34 22.46 3.55 -1.81
C SER A 34 20.95 3.38 -2.02
N ARG A 35 20.19 3.25 -0.93
CA ARG A 35 18.75 3.07 -0.97
C ARG A 35 18.08 3.96 0.07
N ALA A 36 16.90 4.49 -0.26
CA ALA A 36 16.07 5.25 0.68
C ALA A 36 15.56 4.33 1.79
N LEU A 37 15.60 4.79 3.05
CA LEU A 37 15.20 4.01 4.20
C LEU A 37 14.12 4.71 5.04
N GLY A 38 14.18 6.04 5.22
CA GLY A 38 13.49 6.76 6.27
C GLY A 38 11.97 6.57 6.27
N ASP A 39 11.34 6.82 5.14
CA ASP A 39 9.89 6.71 4.93
C ASP A 39 9.41 5.26 5.06
N VAL A 40 10.04 4.32 4.37
CA VAL A 40 9.66 2.90 4.43
C VAL A 40 9.90 2.29 5.81
N TRP A 41 10.90 2.76 6.52
CA TRP A 41 11.16 2.33 7.89
C TRP A 41 10.06 2.85 8.83
N ALA A 42 9.78 4.15 8.83
CA ALA A 42 8.79 4.76 9.71
C ALA A 42 7.38 4.15 9.49
N LEU A 43 6.98 3.96 8.24
CA LEU A 43 5.70 3.35 7.90
C LEU A 43 5.66 1.85 8.24
N THR A 44 6.80 1.15 8.20
CA THR A 44 6.87 -0.26 8.63
C THR A 44 6.70 -0.38 10.14
N GLU A 45 7.34 0.49 10.93
CA GLU A 45 7.16 0.54 12.38
C GLU A 45 5.69 0.86 12.72
N LEU A 46 5.09 1.84 12.05
CA LEU A 46 3.68 2.19 12.23
C LEU A 46 2.75 1.01 11.87
N TRP A 47 3.04 0.28 10.80
CA TRP A 47 2.30 -0.93 10.42
C TRP A 47 2.31 -1.99 11.53
N ASP A 48 3.48 -2.22 12.11
CA ASP A 48 3.66 -3.19 13.18
C ASP A 48 3.02 -2.69 14.50
N GLU A 49 3.11 -1.39 14.82
CA GLU A 49 2.50 -0.76 15.99
C GLU A 49 0.96 -0.80 15.94
N LEU A 50 0.37 -0.53 14.78
CA LEU A 50 -1.07 -0.63 14.55
C LEU A 50 -1.58 -2.08 14.50
N GLY A 51 -0.69 -3.07 14.56
CA GLY A 51 -1.05 -4.48 14.58
C GLY A 51 -1.51 -5.05 13.24
N PHE A 52 -1.27 -4.38 12.11
CA PHE A 52 -1.69 -4.85 10.78
C PHE A 52 -1.03 -6.18 10.38
N GLY A 53 0.04 -6.60 11.03
CA GLY A 53 0.62 -7.94 10.88
C GLY A 53 -0.37 -9.08 11.19
N GLU A 54 -1.43 -8.82 11.97
CA GLU A 54 -2.49 -9.78 12.27
C GLU A 54 -3.29 -10.20 11.00
N LEU A 55 -3.28 -9.39 9.94
CA LEU A 55 -3.87 -9.75 8.64
C LEU A 55 -3.30 -11.06 8.07
N ARG A 56 -2.10 -11.45 8.49
CA ARG A 56 -1.52 -12.76 8.14
C ARG A 56 -2.43 -13.93 8.51
N ARG A 57 -3.16 -13.82 9.63
CA ARG A 57 -4.12 -14.84 10.07
C ARG A 57 -5.35 -14.95 9.17
N VAL A 58 -5.73 -13.83 8.56
CA VAL A 58 -6.88 -13.76 7.64
C VAL A 58 -6.60 -14.56 6.37
N PHE A 59 -5.38 -14.40 5.81
CA PHE A 59 -4.99 -15.03 4.54
C PHE A 59 -4.64 -16.52 4.70
N GLY A 60 -4.38 -16.99 5.93
CA GLY A 60 -3.99 -18.36 6.20
C GLY A 60 -2.60 -18.73 5.65
N ARG A 61 -2.28 -20.04 5.68
CA ARG A 61 -1.04 -20.54 5.09
C ARG A 61 -1.21 -20.71 3.58
N THR A 62 -0.57 -19.87 2.80
CA THR A 62 -0.48 -20.04 1.35
C THR A 62 0.74 -20.90 0.99
N ARG A 63 0.71 -21.55 -0.19
CA ARG A 63 1.89 -22.24 -0.76
C ARG A 63 2.95 -21.28 -1.30
N SER A 64 2.73 -19.97 -1.18
CA SER A 64 3.65 -18.93 -1.63
C SER A 64 4.86 -18.87 -0.71
N ARG A 65 6.04 -18.63 -1.30
CA ARG A 65 7.27 -18.35 -0.53
C ARG A 65 7.20 -17.04 0.25
N ILE A 66 6.38 -16.11 -0.23
CA ILE A 66 6.19 -14.80 0.40
C ILE A 66 4.76 -14.75 0.96
N ASP A 67 4.66 -14.32 2.18
CA ASP A 67 3.41 -14.10 2.89
C ASP A 67 2.54 -13.05 2.18
N VAL A 68 1.24 -13.33 2.02
CA VAL A 68 0.29 -12.40 1.38
C VAL A 68 0.23 -11.08 2.14
N GLU A 69 0.23 -11.10 3.47
CA GLU A 69 0.28 -9.89 4.30
C GLU A 69 1.49 -9.02 3.94
N ALA A 70 2.66 -9.62 3.82
CA ALA A 70 3.87 -8.90 3.45
C ALA A 70 3.76 -8.26 2.05
N LEU A 71 3.16 -8.95 1.07
CA LEU A 71 2.92 -8.36 -0.26
C LEU A 71 1.90 -7.22 -0.24
N VAL A 72 0.84 -7.35 0.56
CA VAL A 72 -0.14 -6.28 0.78
C VAL A 72 0.55 -5.07 1.42
N ARG A 73 1.34 -5.27 2.48
CA ARG A 73 2.14 -4.22 3.12
C ARG A 73 3.06 -3.52 2.11
N LEU A 74 3.79 -4.28 1.31
CA LEU A 74 4.65 -3.71 0.26
C LEU A 74 3.87 -2.79 -0.69
N MET A 75 2.68 -3.21 -1.14
CA MET A 75 1.84 -2.42 -2.02
C MET A 75 1.29 -1.17 -1.35
N VAL A 76 0.92 -1.24 -0.07
CA VAL A 76 0.46 -0.09 0.73
C VAL A 76 1.60 0.90 0.93
N LEU A 77 2.78 0.44 1.32
CA LEU A 77 3.96 1.31 1.49
C LEU A 77 4.33 2.02 0.19
N ASN A 78 4.33 1.30 -0.95
CA ASN A 78 4.54 1.94 -2.24
C ASN A 78 3.46 2.99 -2.55
N ARG A 79 2.19 2.72 -2.22
CA ARG A 79 1.11 3.68 -2.45
C ARG A 79 1.28 4.96 -1.63
N LEU A 80 1.86 4.87 -0.45
CA LEU A 80 2.09 6.01 0.44
C LEU A 80 3.38 6.77 0.10
N CYS A 81 4.45 6.08 -0.32
CA CYS A 81 5.76 6.69 -0.57
C CYS A 81 5.94 7.16 -2.02
N ASP A 82 5.56 6.31 -2.98
CA ASP A 82 5.76 6.55 -4.43
C ASP A 82 4.69 5.80 -5.23
N PRO A 83 3.47 6.36 -5.36
CA PRO A 83 2.33 5.68 -5.99
C PRO A 83 2.62 5.30 -7.45
N THR A 84 2.74 4.01 -7.72
CA THR A 84 3.03 3.49 -9.06
C THR A 84 2.17 2.27 -9.41
N SER A 85 2.29 1.79 -10.67
CA SER A 85 1.67 0.54 -11.09
C SER A 85 2.30 -0.68 -10.40
N LYS A 86 1.68 -1.86 -10.47
CA LYS A 86 2.24 -3.10 -9.90
C LYS A 86 3.63 -3.45 -10.47
N LEU A 87 3.88 -3.14 -11.74
CA LEU A 87 5.23 -3.25 -12.32
C LEU A 87 6.17 -2.17 -11.77
N GLY A 88 5.64 -0.98 -11.49
CA GLY A 88 6.37 0.11 -10.85
C GLY A 88 6.83 -0.25 -9.44
N VAL A 89 5.99 -0.96 -8.66
CA VAL A 89 6.38 -1.48 -7.33
C VAL A 89 7.68 -2.27 -7.37
N LEU A 90 7.88 -3.12 -8.39
CA LEU A 90 9.09 -3.93 -8.53
C LEU A 90 10.34 -3.07 -8.79
N ARG A 91 10.20 -1.97 -9.53
CA ARG A 91 11.28 -1.00 -9.76
C ARG A 91 11.57 -0.18 -8.51
N TRP A 92 10.51 0.33 -7.88
CA TRP A 92 10.62 1.08 -6.64
C TRP A 92 11.30 0.26 -5.52
N LEU A 93 11.00 -1.03 -5.40
CA LEU A 93 11.61 -1.92 -4.41
C LEU A 93 13.15 -2.01 -4.54
N GLN A 94 13.70 -1.72 -5.71
CA GLN A 94 15.16 -1.67 -5.93
C GLN A 94 15.79 -0.39 -5.37
N THR A 95 15.01 0.67 -5.20
CA THR A 95 15.48 2.00 -4.75
C THR A 95 15.34 2.21 -3.25
N VAL A 96 14.61 1.36 -2.56
CA VAL A 96 14.35 1.46 -1.11
C VAL A 96 14.98 0.30 -0.35
N ALA A 97 15.32 0.54 0.93
CA ALA A 97 15.82 -0.48 1.84
C ALA A 97 14.66 -0.99 2.72
N LEU A 98 13.75 -1.75 2.14
CA LEU A 98 12.60 -2.28 2.87
C LEU A 98 13.01 -3.51 3.70
N PRO A 99 12.81 -3.48 5.04
CA PRO A 99 13.10 -4.62 5.89
C PRO A 99 12.33 -5.87 5.46
N ARG A 100 12.98 -7.03 5.54
CA ARG A 100 12.38 -8.35 5.24
C ARG A 100 12.07 -8.63 3.76
N PHE A 101 12.39 -7.72 2.84
CA PHE A 101 12.23 -7.95 1.41
C PHE A 101 13.57 -7.92 0.68
N ALA A 102 13.84 -8.97 -0.09
CA ALA A 102 14.87 -8.95 -1.11
C ALA A 102 14.23 -8.59 -2.47
N PRO A 103 14.72 -7.56 -3.18
CA PRO A 103 14.10 -7.08 -4.42
C PRO A 103 13.90 -8.16 -5.49
N LYS A 104 14.74 -9.19 -5.50
CA LYS A 104 14.69 -10.29 -6.48
C LYS A 104 13.65 -11.39 -6.15
N GLU A 105 13.06 -11.36 -4.97
CA GLU A 105 12.12 -12.39 -4.50
C GLU A 105 10.67 -12.08 -4.84
N VAL A 106 10.35 -10.82 -5.16
CA VAL A 106 8.99 -10.38 -5.46
C VAL A 106 8.77 -10.38 -6.97
N THR A 107 7.69 -11.03 -7.40
CA THR A 107 7.27 -11.05 -8.81
C THR A 107 5.95 -10.32 -9.01
N HIS A 108 5.71 -9.83 -10.23
CA HIS A 108 4.45 -9.19 -10.61
C HIS A 108 3.25 -10.10 -10.33
N GLN A 109 3.36 -11.38 -10.66
CA GLN A 109 2.29 -12.35 -10.44
C GLN A 109 1.95 -12.55 -8.96
N GLN A 110 2.94 -12.47 -8.06
CA GLN A 110 2.69 -12.55 -6.62
C GLN A 110 1.90 -11.34 -6.13
N LEU A 111 2.20 -10.12 -6.64
CA LEU A 111 1.43 -8.92 -6.30
C LEU A 111 -0.02 -9.04 -6.78
N LEU A 112 -0.27 -9.55 -7.99
CA LEU A 112 -1.62 -9.79 -8.48
C LEU A 112 -2.38 -10.81 -7.63
N ARG A 113 -1.75 -11.94 -7.29
CA ARG A 113 -2.35 -12.95 -6.41
C ARG A 113 -2.65 -12.42 -4.99
N ALA A 114 -1.83 -11.50 -4.49
CA ALA A 114 -2.13 -10.85 -3.22
C ALA A 114 -3.37 -9.94 -3.31
N MET A 115 -3.59 -9.29 -4.45
CA MET A 115 -4.83 -8.55 -4.71
C MET A 115 -6.04 -9.47 -4.82
N ASP A 116 -5.92 -10.61 -5.51
CA ASP A 116 -6.97 -11.62 -5.59
C ASP A 116 -7.35 -12.12 -4.18
N ALA A 117 -6.34 -12.40 -3.33
CA ALA A 117 -6.57 -12.81 -1.95
C ALA A 117 -7.26 -11.73 -1.10
N LEU A 118 -6.99 -10.44 -1.35
CA LEU A 118 -7.72 -9.34 -0.69
C LEU A 118 -9.21 -9.35 -1.06
N VAL A 119 -9.52 -9.58 -2.33
CA VAL A 119 -10.91 -9.68 -2.81
C VAL A 119 -11.59 -10.92 -2.24
N GLU A 120 -10.92 -12.08 -2.30
CA GLU A 120 -11.46 -13.35 -1.80
C GLU A 120 -11.78 -13.31 -0.30
N HIS A 121 -10.97 -12.57 0.47
CA HIS A 121 -11.12 -12.49 1.93
C HIS A 121 -11.63 -11.12 2.40
N GLN A 122 -12.28 -10.34 1.53
CA GLN A 122 -12.67 -8.95 1.81
C GLN A 122 -13.39 -8.77 3.14
N ASP A 123 -14.40 -9.57 3.44
CA ASP A 123 -15.19 -9.42 4.66
C ASP A 123 -14.35 -9.71 5.91
N ARG A 124 -13.48 -10.72 5.84
CA ARG A 124 -12.57 -11.06 6.95
C ARG A 124 -11.50 -10.00 7.16
N VAL A 125 -10.99 -9.42 6.09
CA VAL A 125 -10.03 -8.30 6.14
C VAL A 125 -10.70 -7.09 6.77
N GLN A 126 -11.91 -6.74 6.34
CA GLN A 126 -12.67 -5.62 6.91
C GLN A 126 -12.96 -5.83 8.41
N ALA A 127 -13.39 -7.03 8.80
CA ALA A 127 -13.62 -7.35 10.20
C ALA A 127 -12.35 -7.25 11.06
N ALA A 128 -11.21 -7.73 10.53
CA ALA A 128 -9.92 -7.62 11.22
C ALA A 128 -9.48 -6.16 11.36
N LEU A 129 -9.59 -5.36 10.30
CA LEU A 129 -9.26 -3.92 10.33
C LEU A 129 -10.17 -3.16 11.30
N ALA A 130 -11.48 -3.43 11.30
CA ALA A 130 -12.42 -2.83 12.25
C ALA A 130 -12.03 -3.13 13.69
N GLY A 131 -11.58 -4.38 13.97
CA GLY A 131 -11.08 -4.78 15.29
C GLY A 131 -9.82 -4.03 15.72
N LEU A 132 -8.86 -3.83 14.78
CA LEU A 132 -7.62 -3.11 15.05
C LEU A 132 -7.84 -1.59 15.21
N LEU A 133 -8.79 -1.03 14.47
CA LEU A 133 -9.10 0.40 14.53
C LEU A 133 -10.01 0.76 15.71
N ARG A 134 -10.69 -0.22 16.30
CA ARG A 134 -11.64 0.01 17.41
C ARG A 134 -11.06 0.84 18.58
N PRO A 135 -9.82 0.62 19.03
CA PRO A 135 -9.24 1.45 20.09
C PRO A 135 -9.00 2.90 19.70
N LEU A 136 -8.88 3.17 18.39
CA LEU A 136 -8.71 4.54 17.85
C LEU A 136 -10.06 5.23 17.63
N ILE A 137 -11.16 4.45 17.60
CA ILE A 137 -12.53 4.91 17.35
C ILE A 137 -13.32 4.91 18.67
N ASP A 138 -12.69 5.08 19.82
CA ASP A 138 -13.36 5.12 21.14
C ASP A 138 -14.29 6.34 21.30
N GLN A 139 -14.98 6.70 20.23
CA GLN A 139 -15.92 7.79 20.15
C GLN A 139 -17.32 7.27 19.85
N ASP A 140 -18.29 8.01 20.35
CA ASP A 140 -19.69 7.81 20.05
C ASP A 140 -19.91 7.86 18.52
N LEU A 141 -20.11 6.71 17.88
CA LEU A 141 -20.42 6.57 16.46
C LEU A 141 -21.84 7.06 16.13
N SER A 142 -22.39 7.97 16.91
CA SER A 142 -23.73 8.55 16.69
C SER A 142 -23.83 9.28 15.34
N VAL A 143 -22.70 9.71 14.77
CA VAL A 143 -22.65 10.38 13.47
C VAL A 143 -21.56 9.72 12.62
N VAL A 144 -21.96 9.21 11.45
CA VAL A 144 -21.05 8.73 10.42
C VAL A 144 -21.30 9.48 9.11
N PHE A 145 -20.24 9.74 8.38
CA PHE A 145 -20.32 10.35 7.05
C PHE A 145 -20.24 9.26 6.00
N TYR A 146 -21.06 9.40 4.97
CA TYR A 146 -21.04 8.56 3.80
C TYR A 146 -20.65 9.39 2.59
N ASP A 147 -19.53 9.07 1.99
CA ASP A 147 -19.04 9.74 0.78
C ASP A 147 -19.02 8.76 -0.40
N MET A 148 -19.52 9.23 -1.53
CA MET A 148 -19.51 8.48 -2.79
C MET A 148 -18.69 9.19 -3.83
N THR A 149 -17.77 8.48 -4.44
CA THR A 149 -16.99 8.97 -5.56
C THR A 149 -17.00 8.01 -6.73
N THR A 150 -16.93 8.55 -7.94
CA THR A 150 -16.80 7.78 -9.16
C THR A 150 -15.34 7.66 -9.53
N ILE A 151 -14.89 6.43 -9.79
CA ILE A 151 -13.52 6.14 -10.19
C ILE A 151 -13.52 5.71 -11.65
N GLY A 152 -12.88 6.52 -12.50
CA GLY A 152 -12.63 6.20 -13.90
C GLY A 152 -11.53 5.14 -14.03
N VAL A 153 -11.70 4.22 -14.97
CA VAL A 153 -10.75 3.14 -15.23
C VAL A 153 -10.40 3.13 -16.71
N GLU A 154 -9.12 3.07 -17.00
CA GLU A 154 -8.63 2.88 -18.37
C GLU A 154 -8.51 1.38 -18.68
N GLY A 155 -8.74 1.03 -19.94
CA GLY A 155 -8.65 -0.35 -20.45
C GLY A 155 -9.92 -0.82 -21.11
N GLU A 156 -9.77 -1.64 -22.15
CA GLU A 156 -10.87 -2.07 -23.04
C GLU A 156 -11.43 -3.46 -22.72
N THR A 157 -10.86 -4.17 -21.75
CA THR A 157 -11.28 -5.56 -21.47
C THR A 157 -12.67 -5.58 -20.84
N GLU A 158 -13.64 -6.11 -21.58
CA GLU A 158 -14.96 -6.43 -21.06
C GLU A 158 -14.99 -7.86 -20.54
N LEU A 159 -15.29 -8.02 -19.27
CA LEU A 159 -15.53 -9.31 -18.65
C LEU A 159 -17.00 -9.39 -18.23
N ALA A 160 -17.60 -10.57 -18.36
CA ALA A 160 -18.94 -10.79 -17.86
C ALA A 160 -18.98 -10.54 -16.34
N GLY A 161 -19.91 -9.71 -15.88
CA GLY A 161 -20.00 -9.30 -14.47
C GLY A 161 -19.00 -8.23 -14.04
N ASP A 162 -18.39 -7.53 -15.00
CA ASP A 162 -17.48 -6.43 -14.69
C ASP A 162 -18.25 -5.23 -14.09
N LEU A 163 -17.85 -4.83 -12.89
CA LEU A 163 -18.42 -3.67 -12.18
C LEU A 163 -18.18 -2.33 -12.90
N ARG A 164 -17.21 -2.31 -13.82
CA ARG A 164 -16.85 -1.11 -14.57
C ARG A 164 -17.80 -0.93 -15.74
N GLN A 165 -18.68 0.02 -15.64
CA GLN A 165 -19.66 0.36 -16.67
C GLN A 165 -19.31 1.69 -17.33
N PHE A 166 -19.77 1.88 -18.58
CA PHE A 166 -19.68 3.17 -19.24
C PHE A 166 -20.63 4.17 -18.58
N GLY A 167 -20.10 5.33 -18.21
CA GLY A 167 -20.86 6.41 -17.61
C GLY A 167 -20.24 7.77 -17.92
N MET A 168 -20.99 8.82 -17.66
CA MET A 168 -20.50 10.18 -17.83
C MET A 168 -19.50 10.51 -16.74
N SER A 169 -18.26 10.81 -17.13
CA SER A 169 -17.21 11.25 -16.24
C SER A 169 -17.46 12.69 -15.77
N LYS A 170 -16.95 13.07 -14.61
CA LYS A 170 -16.96 14.45 -14.10
C LYS A 170 -16.30 15.44 -15.07
N ASP A 171 -15.39 14.96 -15.91
CA ASP A 171 -14.66 15.74 -16.92
C ASP A 171 -15.43 15.86 -18.26
N GLY A 172 -16.67 15.36 -18.34
CA GLY A 172 -17.56 15.53 -19.49
C GLY A 172 -17.41 14.50 -20.62
N GLY A 173 -16.66 13.40 -20.40
CA GLY A 173 -16.50 12.31 -21.36
C GLY A 173 -17.18 11.02 -20.91
N ILE A 174 -17.49 10.12 -21.84
CA ILE A 174 -17.95 8.76 -21.53
C ILE A 174 -16.72 7.90 -21.26
N ARG A 175 -16.61 7.34 -20.06
CA ARG A 175 -15.51 6.48 -19.63
C ARG A 175 -16.03 5.29 -18.85
N ARG A 176 -15.27 4.20 -18.83
CA ARG A 176 -15.53 3.09 -17.91
C ARG A 176 -15.22 3.53 -16.49
N GLN A 177 -16.16 3.28 -15.61
CA GLN A 177 -16.07 3.75 -14.23
C GLN A 177 -16.89 2.84 -13.31
N PHE A 178 -16.58 2.90 -12.03
CA PHE A 178 -17.36 2.30 -10.96
C PHE A 178 -17.52 3.30 -9.82
N MET A 179 -18.46 3.05 -8.95
CA MET A 179 -18.70 3.90 -7.78
C MET A 179 -18.09 3.27 -6.53
N LEU A 180 -17.36 4.08 -5.77
CA LEU A 180 -16.82 3.74 -4.47
C LEU A 180 -17.57 4.56 -3.41
N GLY A 181 -18.19 3.89 -2.45
CA GLY A 181 -18.72 4.51 -1.25
C GLY A 181 -17.86 4.17 -0.04
N VAL A 182 -17.59 5.18 0.77
CA VAL A 182 -16.81 5.06 2.01
C VAL A 182 -17.64 5.58 3.16
N VAL A 183 -17.76 4.79 4.21
CA VAL A 183 -18.32 5.20 5.51
C VAL A 183 -17.15 5.57 6.40
N GLN A 184 -17.19 6.75 6.99
CA GLN A 184 -16.12 7.28 7.84
C GLN A 184 -16.68 7.93 9.11
N THR A 185 -15.83 8.04 10.14
CA THR A 185 -16.14 8.80 11.36
C THR A 185 -16.17 10.30 11.08
N ALA A 186 -16.59 11.08 12.06
CA ALA A 186 -16.56 12.55 11.99
C ALA A 186 -15.14 13.10 11.76
N GLU A 187 -14.12 12.38 12.26
CA GLU A 187 -12.70 12.74 12.11
C GLU A 187 -12.10 12.25 10.79
N GLY A 188 -12.89 11.58 9.94
CA GLY A 188 -12.44 11.10 8.63
C GLY A 188 -11.77 9.72 8.64
N LEU A 189 -11.87 8.95 9.74
CA LEU A 189 -11.36 7.57 9.77
C LEU A 189 -12.30 6.65 8.98
N PRO A 190 -11.83 5.93 7.96
CA PRO A 190 -12.66 5.04 7.18
C PRO A 190 -13.05 3.80 7.99
N LEU A 191 -14.34 3.51 8.07
CA LEU A 191 -14.90 2.35 8.78
C LEU A 191 -15.11 1.16 7.84
N THR A 192 -15.70 1.43 6.68
CA THR A 192 -15.96 0.43 5.64
C THR A 192 -16.11 1.08 4.28
N HIS A 193 -16.03 0.27 3.24
CA HIS A 193 -16.25 0.70 1.88
C HIS A 193 -17.08 -0.32 1.10
N ARG A 194 -17.73 0.17 0.05
CA ARG A 194 -18.41 -0.67 -0.93
C ARG A 194 -18.18 -0.15 -2.34
N VAL A 195 -18.30 -1.04 -3.31
CA VAL A 195 -18.14 -0.73 -4.74
C VAL A 195 -19.42 -1.15 -5.45
N TRP A 196 -19.90 -0.30 -6.36
CA TRP A 196 -21.10 -0.55 -7.18
C TRP A 196 -20.85 -0.23 -8.64
N GLU A 197 -21.68 -0.83 -9.47
CA GLU A 197 -21.78 -0.45 -10.88
C GLU A 197 -22.35 0.97 -11.01
N VAL A 198 -21.84 1.71 -11.98
CA VAL A 198 -22.44 3.00 -12.38
C VAL A 198 -23.52 2.72 -13.42
N SER A 199 -24.75 3.11 -13.14
CA SER A 199 -25.82 3.08 -14.15
C SER A 199 -25.85 4.38 -14.94
N LEU A 200 -26.02 4.29 -16.26
CA LEU A 200 -26.23 5.44 -17.14
C LEU A 200 -27.51 6.24 -16.79
N PHE A 201 -28.44 5.63 -16.06
CA PHE A 201 -29.75 6.19 -15.71
C PHE A 201 -29.92 6.60 -14.25
N GLY A 202 -28.82 6.73 -13.51
CA GLY A 202 -28.85 7.07 -12.09
C GLY A 202 -28.46 5.91 -11.18
N ILE A 203 -28.22 6.23 -9.93
CA ILE A 203 -27.82 5.27 -8.90
C ILE A 203 -29.00 4.31 -8.69
N LYS A 204 -28.85 3.02 -9.02
CA LYS A 204 -29.65 2.01 -8.35
C LYS A 204 -29.12 1.95 -6.92
N GLU A 205 -29.76 2.68 -6.01
CA GLU A 205 -29.46 2.56 -4.60
C GLU A 205 -29.66 1.10 -4.19
N PRO A 206 -28.59 0.36 -3.84
CA PRO A 206 -28.77 -0.83 -3.04
C PRO A 206 -29.18 -0.35 -1.64
N ALA A 207 -30.16 -0.99 -1.04
CA ALA A 207 -30.54 -0.74 0.34
C ALA A 207 -29.28 -0.76 1.22
N ILE A 208 -28.89 0.40 1.72
CA ILE A 208 -27.63 0.59 2.45
C ILE A 208 -27.71 -0.05 3.83
N PHE A 209 -28.93 -0.33 4.31
CA PHE A 209 -29.20 -0.96 5.58
C PHE A 209 -30.28 -2.05 5.39
N GLY A 210 -29.82 -3.27 5.21
CA GLY A 210 -30.68 -4.44 5.47
C GLY A 210 -30.85 -4.56 6.98
N THR A 211 -32.07 -4.48 7.44
CA THR A 211 -32.53 -4.76 8.81
C THR A 211 -32.07 -6.13 9.28
#